data_ca0bc43c23ab7e8205762607c3da71ac
#
_entry.id   ca0bc43c23ab7e8205762607c3da71ac
#
_cell.length_a   1.000
_cell.length_b   1.000
_cell.length_c   1.000
_cell.angle_alpha   90.00
_cell.angle_beta   90.00
_cell.angle_gamma   90.00
#
_symmetry.space_group_name_H-M   'P 1'
#
loop_
_entity.id
_entity.type
_entity.pdbx_description
1 polymer ?
#
loop_
_entity_poly.entity_id
_entity_poly.type
_entity_poly.pdbx_seq_one_letter_code
_entity_poly.pdbx_strand_id
1 'polypeptide(L)'
;MGTAVKPHLQNLLFALCLLTLAACSSTGGGGVHEVVAAGGHSLPAPDTTNAVGAYEGTSEYRLGANDQVEISVFGVEELTKTVRVNSNGQVSLPLIGSISAGGMTIPELERELTRRYSDSYLQNPQVTVFVKEFASQRITLEGAVRPPGIYPLTGRTTLLQSIAIAQGLDPLADLGGVVLFRQVDGKKMAAVYDIRELRKGKVEDPLLYGEDIVVVEQSGSKTALRRFIESVPAVGLFMAPF
;
A
#
# COMPACT_ATOMS: atom_id res chain seq x y z
N MET A 1 26.61 74.66 -8.01
CA MET A 1 25.22 74.47 -8.49
C MET A 1 24.79 73.08 -8.17
N GLY A 2 24.13 72.92 -7.04
CA GLY A 2 23.63 71.64 -6.57
C GLY A 2 22.17 71.40 -7.02
N THR A 3 21.93 70.41 -7.79
CA THR A 3 20.58 70.01 -8.16
C THR A 3 19.98 69.08 -7.08
N ALA A 4 19.06 69.64 -6.30
CA ALA A 4 18.29 68.88 -5.32
C ALA A 4 17.29 67.98 -6.05
N VAL A 5 17.49 66.68 -5.96
CA VAL A 5 16.52 65.66 -6.45
C VAL A 5 15.32 65.67 -5.51
N LYS A 6 14.12 65.93 -6.07
CA LYS A 6 12.86 66.04 -5.31
C LYS A 6 12.54 64.70 -4.60
N PRO A 7 12.13 64.75 -3.31
CA PRO A 7 11.86 63.56 -2.48
C PRO A 7 10.77 62.60 -3.04
N HIS A 8 9.91 63.10 -3.90
CA HIS A 8 8.86 62.31 -4.54
C HIS A 8 9.38 61.26 -5.54
N LEU A 9 10.53 61.53 -6.19
CA LEU A 9 11.11 60.57 -7.14
C LEU A 9 11.81 59.40 -6.42
N GLN A 10 12.36 59.65 -5.23
CA GLN A 10 13.01 58.65 -4.41
C GLN A 10 12.01 57.70 -3.78
N ASN A 11 10.84 58.19 -3.35
CA ASN A 11 9.75 57.37 -2.84
C ASN A 11 9.08 56.52 -3.94
N LEU A 12 9.03 57.02 -5.17
CA LEU A 12 8.48 56.26 -6.33
C LEU A 12 9.41 55.11 -6.74
N LEU A 13 10.72 55.32 -6.68
CA LEU A 13 11.71 54.26 -6.96
C LEU A 13 11.74 53.18 -5.86
N PHE A 14 11.51 53.58 -4.57
CA PHE A 14 11.41 52.61 -3.49
C PHE A 14 10.13 51.79 -3.55
N ALA A 15 9.00 52.37 -3.96
CA ALA A 15 7.75 51.69 -4.16
C ALA A 15 7.80 50.71 -5.37
N LEU A 16 8.52 51.07 -6.43
CA LEU A 16 8.70 50.24 -7.61
C LEU A 16 9.62 49.04 -7.33
N CYS A 17 10.64 49.17 -6.48
CA CYS A 17 11.51 48.09 -6.06
C CYS A 17 10.83 47.09 -5.14
N LEU A 18 9.84 47.52 -4.33
CA LEU A 18 9.06 46.62 -3.46
C LEU A 18 8.03 45.80 -4.23
N LEU A 19 7.58 46.26 -5.40
CA LEU A 19 6.63 45.53 -6.24
C LEU A 19 7.29 44.41 -7.07
N THR A 20 8.61 44.42 -7.26
CA THR A 20 9.31 43.38 -8.06
C THR A 20 9.78 42.19 -7.27
N LEU A 21 9.67 42.17 -5.94
CA LEU A 21 10.03 41.02 -5.11
C LEU A 21 8.90 40.03 -4.87
N ALA A 22 7.69 40.25 -5.41
CA ALA A 22 6.52 39.36 -5.20
C ALA A 22 6.30 38.34 -6.31
N ALA A 23 7.24 38.18 -7.26
CA ALA A 23 7.05 37.28 -8.41
C ALA A 23 8.17 36.26 -8.55
N CYS A 24 8.43 35.44 -7.50
CA CYS A 24 9.14 34.18 -7.61
C CYS A 24 8.59 33.17 -6.60
N SER A 25 7.29 32.85 -6.70
CA SER A 25 6.81 31.55 -6.26
C SER A 25 6.94 30.58 -7.44
N SER A 26 8.16 30.04 -7.61
CA SER A 26 8.37 28.88 -8.48
C SER A 26 7.59 27.71 -7.90
N THR A 27 6.47 27.39 -8.52
CA THR A 27 5.79 26.09 -8.41
C THR A 27 6.73 25.03 -8.96
N GLY A 28 7.75 24.65 -8.17
CA GLY A 28 8.49 23.44 -8.35
C GLY A 28 7.60 22.28 -7.93
N GLY A 29 6.94 21.64 -8.91
CA GLY A 29 6.21 20.40 -8.72
C GLY A 29 7.18 19.24 -8.42
N GLY A 30 7.75 19.22 -7.23
CA GLY A 30 8.30 18.03 -6.60
C GLY A 30 7.18 17.43 -5.77
N GLY A 31 6.66 16.27 -6.17
CA GLY A 31 5.65 15.54 -5.40
C GLY A 31 6.20 15.17 -4.03
N VAL A 32 6.02 16.06 -3.06
CA VAL A 32 6.16 15.75 -1.65
C VAL A 32 4.99 14.87 -1.29
N HIS A 33 5.25 13.58 -1.10
CA HIS A 33 4.26 12.66 -0.55
C HIS A 33 3.93 13.15 0.87
N GLU A 34 2.78 13.77 1.01
CA GLU A 34 2.26 14.21 2.31
C GLU A 34 1.92 12.96 3.12
N VAL A 35 2.65 12.72 4.21
CA VAL A 35 2.33 11.67 5.17
C VAL A 35 1.32 12.24 6.15
N VAL A 36 0.07 11.79 6.06
CA VAL A 36 -0.98 12.19 6.97
C VAL A 36 -1.04 11.20 8.11
N ALA A 37 -0.85 11.67 9.36
CA ALA A 37 -1.07 10.82 10.53
C ALA A 37 -2.58 10.59 10.71
N ALA A 38 -3.00 9.33 10.75
CA ALA A 38 -4.39 9.01 11.06
C ALA A 38 -4.67 9.32 12.52
N GLY A 39 -5.66 10.15 12.79
CA GLY A 39 -6.09 10.55 14.15
C GLY A 39 -6.83 9.44 14.90
N GLY A 40 -6.70 8.19 14.51
CA GLY A 40 -7.31 7.01 15.13
C GLY A 40 -6.38 5.80 15.03
N HIS A 41 -6.66 4.76 15.79
CA HIS A 41 -5.85 3.55 15.85
C HIS A 41 -5.97 2.65 14.61
N SER A 42 -6.82 2.97 13.64
CA SER A 42 -6.96 2.23 12.38
C SER A 42 -6.89 3.16 11.19
N LEU A 43 -6.09 2.76 10.19
CA LEU A 43 -6.08 3.43 8.90
C LEU A 43 -7.28 3.00 8.06
N PRO A 44 -7.86 3.88 7.23
CA PRO A 44 -8.85 3.49 6.23
C PRO A 44 -8.31 2.41 5.29
N ALA A 45 -9.18 1.73 4.57
CA ALA A 45 -8.78 0.83 3.49
C ALA A 45 -8.06 1.62 2.39
N PRO A 46 -7.09 1.02 1.69
CA PRO A 46 -6.37 1.69 0.61
C PRO A 46 -7.24 1.89 -0.64
N ASP A 47 -6.88 2.89 -1.46
CA ASP A 47 -7.61 3.25 -2.70
C ASP A 47 -7.42 2.26 -3.84
N THR A 48 -6.37 1.47 -3.79
CA THR A 48 -6.04 0.60 -4.91
C THR A 48 -7.11 -0.45 -5.08
N THR A 49 -7.88 -0.32 -6.15
CA THR A 49 -8.83 -1.32 -6.66
C THR A 49 -8.16 -2.67 -6.92
N ASN A 50 -6.83 -2.70 -6.98
CA ASN A 50 -6.00 -3.90 -6.98
C ASN A 50 -5.70 -4.40 -5.56
N ALA A 51 -5.95 -3.59 -4.53
CA ALA A 51 -5.94 -4.02 -3.13
C ALA A 51 -7.23 -4.81 -2.85
N VAL A 52 -7.29 -5.96 -3.42
CA VAL A 52 -8.42 -6.88 -3.38
C VAL A 52 -8.55 -7.55 -2.01
N GLY A 53 -8.04 -6.91 -0.96
CA GLY A 53 -8.30 -7.27 0.43
C GLY A 53 -9.44 -6.51 1.09
N ALA A 54 -10.00 -5.51 0.43
CA ALA A 54 -11.01 -4.60 1.00
C ALA A 54 -12.45 -5.12 0.91
N TYR A 55 -12.64 -6.42 0.76
CA TYR A 55 -14.00 -6.97 0.79
C TYR A 55 -14.40 -7.28 2.23
N GLU A 56 -15.30 -6.46 2.75
CA GLU A 56 -15.98 -6.75 3.99
C GLU A 56 -16.60 -8.16 3.92
N GLY A 57 -16.11 -9.07 4.75
CA GLY A 57 -16.74 -10.37 4.98
C GLY A 57 -16.09 -11.60 4.36
N THR A 58 -15.15 -11.52 3.42
CA THR A 58 -14.48 -12.70 2.86
C THR A 58 -13.02 -12.77 3.26
N SER A 59 -12.59 -13.94 3.78
CA SER A 59 -11.18 -14.21 4.10
C SER A 59 -10.41 -14.76 2.90
N GLU A 60 -11.00 -14.76 1.69
CA GLU A 60 -10.47 -15.43 0.51
C GLU A 60 -9.51 -14.51 -0.26
N TYR A 61 -8.39 -15.10 -0.71
CA TYR A 61 -7.46 -14.44 -1.60
C TYR A 61 -8.11 -14.12 -2.94
N ARG A 62 -7.85 -12.92 -3.46
CA ARG A 62 -8.25 -12.53 -4.81
C ARG A 62 -7.01 -12.27 -5.66
N LEU A 63 -7.07 -12.75 -6.88
CA LEU A 63 -6.00 -12.59 -7.86
C LEU A 63 -5.77 -11.13 -8.21
N GLY A 64 -4.51 -10.76 -8.35
CA GLY A 64 -4.12 -9.42 -8.77
C GLY A 64 -3.03 -9.46 -9.84
N ALA A 65 -2.63 -8.28 -10.32
CA ALA A 65 -1.57 -8.14 -11.31
C ALA A 65 -0.26 -8.78 -10.81
N ASN A 66 0.46 -9.43 -11.70
CA ASN A 66 1.70 -10.18 -11.49
C ASN A 66 1.56 -11.51 -10.74
N ASP A 67 0.41 -11.91 -10.25
CA ASP A 67 0.22 -13.26 -9.72
C ASP A 67 0.48 -14.30 -10.82
N GLN A 68 1.08 -15.40 -10.42
CA GLN A 68 1.28 -16.54 -11.32
C GLN A 68 0.35 -17.68 -10.93
N VAL A 69 -0.46 -18.11 -11.88
CA VAL A 69 -1.40 -19.21 -11.69
C VAL A 69 -1.10 -20.37 -12.65
N GLU A 70 -1.23 -21.56 -12.15
CA GLU A 70 -1.30 -22.78 -12.98
C GLU A 70 -2.76 -23.15 -13.13
N ILE A 71 -3.18 -23.29 -14.38
CA ILE A 71 -4.53 -23.67 -14.76
C ILE A 71 -4.42 -25.03 -15.41
N SER A 72 -5.14 -26.01 -14.91
CA SER A 72 -5.20 -27.36 -15.45
C SER A 72 -6.62 -27.77 -15.81
N VAL A 73 -6.75 -28.50 -16.91
CA VAL A 73 -8.03 -29.07 -17.37
C VAL A 73 -7.90 -30.58 -17.33
N PHE A 74 -8.75 -31.21 -16.54
CA PHE A 74 -8.71 -32.66 -16.36
C PHE A 74 -8.86 -33.40 -17.70
N GLY A 75 -7.92 -34.29 -17.97
CA GLY A 75 -7.91 -35.12 -19.21
C GLY A 75 -7.42 -34.37 -20.45
N VAL A 76 -6.96 -33.11 -20.36
CA VAL A 76 -6.44 -32.31 -21.49
C VAL A 76 -5.17 -31.61 -21.10
N GLU A 77 -4.03 -32.32 -21.12
CA GLU A 77 -2.71 -31.78 -20.69
C GLU A 77 -2.27 -30.59 -21.53
N GLU A 78 -2.63 -30.54 -22.82
CA GLU A 78 -2.26 -29.44 -23.73
C GLU A 78 -2.82 -28.08 -23.27
N LEU A 79 -3.89 -28.08 -22.48
CA LEU A 79 -4.50 -26.89 -21.91
C LEU A 79 -3.94 -26.53 -20.54
N THR A 80 -3.12 -27.39 -19.93
CA THR A 80 -2.44 -27.06 -18.67
C THR A 80 -1.37 -26.00 -18.92
N LYS A 81 -1.54 -24.83 -18.34
CA LYS A 81 -0.65 -23.68 -18.52
C LYS A 81 -0.38 -22.98 -17.23
N THR A 82 0.88 -22.58 -17.05
CA THR A 82 1.26 -21.58 -16.05
C THR A 82 1.27 -20.21 -16.72
N VAL A 83 0.43 -19.31 -16.25
CA VAL A 83 0.27 -17.96 -16.80
C VAL A 83 0.39 -16.92 -15.71
N ARG A 84 0.79 -15.70 -16.10
CA ARG A 84 0.84 -14.57 -15.19
C ARG A 84 -0.30 -13.60 -15.48
N VAL A 85 -0.94 -13.12 -14.44
CA VAL A 85 -1.95 -12.06 -14.55
C VAL A 85 -1.22 -10.77 -14.98
N ASN A 86 -1.64 -10.19 -16.08
CA ASN A 86 -1.03 -8.95 -16.60
C ASN A 86 -1.47 -7.71 -15.80
N SER A 87 -0.92 -6.55 -16.13
CA SER A 87 -1.24 -5.27 -15.46
C SER A 87 -2.72 -4.85 -15.56
N ASN A 88 -3.43 -5.38 -16.55
CA ASN A 88 -4.87 -5.14 -16.72
C ASN A 88 -5.74 -6.18 -15.99
N GLY A 89 -5.15 -7.04 -15.17
CA GLY A 89 -5.84 -8.09 -14.45
C GLY A 89 -6.30 -9.27 -15.33
N GLN A 90 -5.66 -9.49 -16.49
CA GLN A 90 -6.09 -10.53 -17.43
C GLN A 90 -5.07 -11.66 -17.53
N VAL A 91 -5.55 -12.86 -17.81
CA VAL A 91 -4.78 -14.04 -18.23
C VAL A 91 -5.15 -14.43 -19.65
N SER A 92 -4.17 -14.90 -20.44
CA SER A 92 -4.40 -15.37 -21.81
C SER A 92 -4.22 -16.88 -21.87
N LEU A 93 -5.24 -17.57 -22.36
CA LEU A 93 -5.31 -19.03 -22.40
C LEU A 93 -5.61 -19.54 -23.82
N PRO A 94 -5.13 -20.72 -24.17
CA PRO A 94 -5.48 -21.37 -25.45
C PRO A 94 -6.98 -21.51 -25.61
N LEU A 95 -7.47 -21.41 -26.82
CA LEU A 95 -8.85 -21.54 -27.26
C LEU A 95 -9.78 -20.39 -26.78
N ILE A 96 -9.74 -20.01 -25.50
CA ILE A 96 -10.68 -19.07 -24.90
C ILE A 96 -10.15 -17.63 -24.81
N GLY A 97 -8.88 -17.42 -25.23
CA GLY A 97 -8.29 -16.09 -25.33
C GLY A 97 -8.03 -15.42 -23.99
N SER A 98 -8.22 -14.09 -23.96
CA SER A 98 -7.96 -13.27 -22.77
C SER A 98 -9.17 -13.22 -21.86
N ILE A 99 -8.94 -13.43 -20.55
CA ILE A 99 -9.96 -13.49 -19.51
C ILE A 99 -9.57 -12.60 -18.36
N SER A 100 -10.53 -11.85 -17.81
CA SER A 100 -10.34 -11.07 -16.60
C SER A 100 -10.25 -12.03 -15.41
N ALA A 101 -9.10 -12.07 -14.75
CA ALA A 101 -8.82 -12.85 -13.55
C ALA A 101 -8.64 -11.95 -12.32
N GLY A 102 -8.19 -10.71 -12.55
CA GLY A 102 -7.99 -9.72 -11.48
C GLY A 102 -9.29 -9.43 -10.73
N GLY A 103 -9.21 -9.49 -9.41
CA GLY A 103 -10.34 -9.32 -8.53
C GLY A 103 -11.13 -10.59 -8.24
N MET A 104 -10.93 -11.66 -9.02
CA MET A 104 -11.61 -12.94 -8.81
C MET A 104 -10.92 -13.77 -7.72
N THR A 105 -11.70 -14.49 -6.94
CA THR A 105 -11.22 -15.60 -6.12
C THR A 105 -10.89 -16.80 -7.00
N ILE A 106 -10.15 -17.78 -6.46
CA ILE A 106 -9.83 -19.01 -7.20
C ILE A 106 -11.10 -19.72 -7.67
N PRO A 107 -12.13 -19.97 -6.81
CA PRO A 107 -13.36 -20.63 -7.25
C PRO A 107 -14.15 -19.82 -8.29
N GLU A 108 -14.09 -18.49 -8.25
CA GLU A 108 -14.72 -17.62 -9.26
C GLU A 108 -14.05 -17.78 -10.62
N LEU A 109 -12.71 -17.80 -10.66
CA LEU A 109 -11.96 -18.01 -11.89
C LEU A 109 -12.19 -19.43 -12.45
N GLU A 110 -12.17 -20.47 -11.61
CA GLU A 110 -12.46 -21.85 -12.03
C GLU A 110 -13.83 -21.96 -12.70
N ARG A 111 -14.87 -21.37 -12.11
CA ARG A 111 -16.22 -21.35 -12.71
C ARG A 111 -16.25 -20.63 -14.05
N GLU A 112 -15.61 -19.47 -14.16
CA GLU A 112 -15.57 -18.71 -15.41
C GLU A 112 -14.81 -19.45 -16.51
N LEU A 113 -13.69 -20.09 -16.17
CA LEU A 113 -12.93 -20.92 -17.11
C LEU A 113 -13.72 -22.14 -17.57
N THR A 114 -14.34 -22.85 -16.62
CA THR A 114 -15.20 -23.99 -16.91
C THR A 114 -16.32 -23.61 -17.87
N ARG A 115 -16.99 -22.49 -17.61
CA ARG A 115 -18.05 -21.96 -18.49
C ARG A 115 -17.51 -21.70 -19.90
N ARG A 116 -16.40 -20.96 -20.03
CA ARG A 116 -15.84 -20.61 -21.35
C ARG A 116 -15.34 -21.79 -22.15
N TYR A 117 -14.75 -22.79 -21.51
CA TYR A 117 -14.36 -24.02 -22.20
C TYR A 117 -15.57 -24.86 -22.60
N SER A 118 -16.64 -24.90 -21.79
CA SER A 118 -17.84 -25.67 -22.11
C SER A 118 -18.67 -25.05 -23.24
N ASP A 119 -18.65 -23.72 -23.41
CA ASP A 119 -19.48 -23.01 -24.38
C ASP A 119 -19.16 -23.43 -25.85
N SER A 120 -17.89 -23.80 -26.15
CA SER A 120 -17.47 -23.98 -27.53
C SER A 120 -16.42 -25.07 -27.79
N TYR A 121 -15.77 -25.60 -26.74
CA TYR A 121 -14.56 -26.43 -26.95
C TYR A 121 -14.58 -27.78 -26.26
N LEU A 122 -15.14 -27.92 -25.06
CA LEU A 122 -15.07 -29.14 -24.24
C LEU A 122 -16.45 -29.52 -23.69
N GLN A 123 -16.66 -30.82 -23.51
CA GLN A 123 -17.85 -31.32 -22.81
C GLN A 123 -17.55 -31.56 -21.34
N ASN A 124 -18.29 -30.88 -20.44
CA ASN A 124 -18.12 -30.98 -18.99
C ASN A 124 -16.68 -30.86 -18.51
N PRO A 125 -15.94 -29.76 -18.86
CA PRO A 125 -14.56 -29.61 -18.44
C PRO A 125 -14.47 -29.43 -16.92
N GLN A 126 -13.49 -30.09 -16.30
CA GLN A 126 -13.11 -29.85 -14.91
C GLN A 126 -11.84 -29.03 -14.91
N VAL A 127 -11.94 -27.78 -14.44
CA VAL A 127 -10.83 -26.82 -14.40
C VAL A 127 -10.40 -26.62 -12.96
N THR A 128 -9.10 -26.69 -12.72
CA THR A 128 -8.47 -26.39 -11.41
C THR A 128 -7.47 -25.27 -11.58
N VAL A 129 -7.48 -24.33 -10.65
CA VAL A 129 -6.57 -23.20 -10.63
C VAL A 129 -5.73 -23.25 -9.35
N PHE A 130 -4.42 -23.22 -9.50
CA PHE A 130 -3.48 -23.18 -8.39
C PHE A 130 -2.59 -21.93 -8.48
N VAL A 131 -2.47 -21.17 -7.40
CA VAL A 131 -1.58 -20.00 -7.34
C VAL A 131 -0.17 -20.48 -7.05
N LYS A 132 0.76 -20.27 -8.00
CA LYS A 132 2.19 -20.57 -7.87
C LYS A 132 2.94 -19.45 -7.14
N GLU A 133 2.61 -18.20 -7.47
CA GLU A 133 3.22 -17.01 -6.85
C GLU A 133 2.16 -15.98 -6.49
N PHE A 134 2.14 -15.58 -5.24
CA PHE A 134 1.36 -14.47 -4.72
C PHE A 134 2.19 -13.19 -4.84
N ALA A 135 2.08 -12.51 -5.97
CA ALA A 135 2.90 -11.34 -6.28
C ALA A 135 2.15 -10.01 -6.13
N SER A 136 0.82 -10.06 -6.22
CA SER A 136 -0.03 -8.87 -6.22
C SER A 136 -0.29 -8.29 -4.83
N GLN A 137 -0.29 -9.13 -3.81
CA GLN A 137 -0.56 -8.72 -2.45
C GLN A 137 0.64 -9.04 -1.57
N ARG A 138 1.45 -8.04 -1.32
CA ARG A 138 2.66 -8.14 -0.50
C ARG A 138 2.76 -6.96 0.43
N ILE A 139 3.28 -7.19 1.62
CA ILE A 139 3.65 -6.17 2.58
C ILE A 139 5.16 -6.12 2.74
N THR A 140 5.65 -4.98 3.14
CA THR A 140 7.05 -4.81 3.51
C THR A 140 7.16 -4.71 5.03
N LEU A 141 7.99 -5.55 5.64
CA LEU A 141 8.34 -5.45 7.05
C LEU A 141 9.78 -5.00 7.18
N GLU A 142 10.01 -3.87 7.81
CA GLU A 142 11.34 -3.24 7.93
C GLU A 142 11.75 -3.01 9.39
N GLY A 143 13.05 -2.80 9.61
CA GLY A 143 13.63 -2.47 10.90
C GLY A 143 13.81 -3.70 11.81
N ALA A 144 13.39 -3.60 13.07
CA ALA A 144 13.64 -4.60 14.09
C ALA A 144 12.66 -5.80 14.03
N VAL A 145 12.56 -6.44 12.88
CA VAL A 145 11.86 -7.72 12.63
C VAL A 145 12.86 -8.80 12.20
N ARG A 146 12.49 -10.07 12.24
CA ARG A 146 13.40 -11.20 11.95
C ARG A 146 12.82 -12.22 10.99
N PRO A 147 13.26 -12.22 9.70
CA PRO A 147 14.04 -11.21 9.00
C PRO A 147 13.18 -10.06 8.48
N PRO A 148 13.73 -8.86 8.25
CA PRO A 148 13.07 -7.85 7.46
C PRO A 148 12.98 -8.31 6.00
N GLY A 149 11.93 -7.88 5.29
CA GLY A 149 11.71 -8.30 3.91
C GLY A 149 10.31 -8.03 3.40
N ILE A 150 10.04 -8.57 2.21
CA ILE A 150 8.74 -8.51 1.57
C ILE A 150 8.02 -9.84 1.77
N TYR A 151 6.79 -9.79 2.27
CA TYR A 151 5.99 -10.95 2.62
C TYR A 151 4.69 -10.98 1.85
N PRO A 152 4.31 -12.13 1.27
CA PRO A 152 3.03 -12.25 0.58
C PRO A 152 1.87 -12.31 1.59
N LEU A 153 0.76 -11.66 1.25
CA LEU A 153 -0.51 -11.82 1.95
C LEU A 153 -1.35 -12.85 1.20
N THR A 154 -1.58 -14.00 1.82
CA THR A 154 -2.37 -15.10 1.23
C THR A 154 -3.83 -15.10 1.67
N GLY A 155 -4.22 -14.09 2.44
CA GLY A 155 -5.56 -13.90 2.99
C GLY A 155 -5.59 -12.73 3.96
N ARG A 156 -6.67 -12.63 4.76
CA ARG A 156 -6.76 -11.60 5.81
C ARG A 156 -5.63 -11.78 6.82
N THR A 157 -4.75 -10.82 6.86
CA THR A 157 -3.59 -10.84 7.75
C THR A 157 -3.57 -9.57 8.59
N THR A 158 -3.43 -9.72 9.90
CA THR A 158 -3.32 -8.59 10.82
C THR A 158 -1.86 -8.21 11.06
N LEU A 159 -1.63 -7.07 11.72
CA LEU A 159 -0.29 -6.61 12.08
C LEU A 159 0.44 -7.62 12.96
N LEU A 160 -0.22 -8.19 13.99
CA LEU A 160 0.41 -9.20 14.84
C LEU A 160 0.70 -10.49 14.08
N GLN A 161 -0.18 -10.90 13.16
CA GLN A 161 0.05 -12.06 12.31
C GLN A 161 1.22 -11.85 11.36
N SER A 162 1.36 -10.65 10.77
CA SER A 162 2.48 -10.35 9.88
C SER A 162 3.83 -10.42 10.60
N ILE A 163 3.89 -9.92 11.83
CA ILE A 163 5.07 -10.05 12.69
C ILE A 163 5.38 -11.53 12.98
N ALA A 164 4.34 -12.35 13.21
CA ALA A 164 4.54 -13.79 13.43
C ALA A 164 5.04 -14.51 12.17
N ILE A 165 4.53 -14.16 10.98
CA ILE A 165 5.01 -14.65 9.69
C ILE A 165 6.51 -14.34 9.51
N ALA A 166 6.94 -13.14 9.94
CA ALA A 166 8.33 -12.72 9.93
C ALA A 166 9.16 -13.31 11.11
N GLN A 167 8.69 -14.40 11.76
CA GLN A 167 9.36 -15.06 12.87
C GLN A 167 9.56 -14.18 14.12
N GLY A 168 8.83 -13.06 14.20
CA GLY A 168 8.79 -12.19 15.37
C GLY A 168 9.64 -10.93 15.27
N LEU A 169 9.68 -10.22 16.38
CA LEU A 169 10.45 -8.99 16.53
C LEU A 169 11.88 -9.28 17.03
N ASP A 170 12.80 -8.40 16.69
CA ASP A 170 14.13 -8.38 17.29
C ASP A 170 14.02 -8.09 18.81
N PRO A 171 14.86 -8.67 19.67
CA PRO A 171 14.89 -8.37 21.11
C PRO A 171 15.11 -6.88 21.42
N LEU A 172 15.73 -6.14 20.51
CA LEU A 172 15.95 -4.71 20.63
C LEU A 172 14.84 -3.86 20.00
N ALA A 173 13.73 -4.47 19.54
CA ALA A 173 12.62 -3.75 18.96
C ALA A 173 11.94 -2.82 19.96
N ASP A 174 11.55 -1.62 19.54
CA ASP A 174 10.64 -0.78 20.30
C ASP A 174 9.20 -1.25 20.05
N LEU A 175 8.62 -1.92 21.02
CA LEU A 175 7.26 -2.45 20.93
C LEU A 175 6.18 -1.35 20.88
N GLY A 176 6.50 -0.13 21.30
CA GLY A 176 5.59 1.03 21.25
C GLY A 176 5.77 1.88 20.00
N GLY A 177 6.73 1.55 19.13
CA GLY A 177 7.09 2.34 17.94
C GLY A 177 6.89 1.59 16.63
N VAL A 178 5.82 0.80 16.49
CA VAL A 178 5.52 0.13 15.23
C VAL A 178 4.65 1.02 14.36
N VAL A 179 5.19 1.40 13.20
CA VAL A 179 4.52 2.32 12.27
C VAL A 179 4.00 1.54 11.07
N LEU A 180 2.72 1.67 10.79
CA LEU A 180 2.09 1.17 9.58
C LEU A 180 1.90 2.33 8.60
N PHE A 181 2.50 2.24 7.43
CA PHE A 181 2.28 3.15 6.31
C PHE A 181 1.35 2.50 5.29
N ARG A 182 0.39 3.28 4.82
CA ARG A 182 -0.61 2.89 3.81
C ARG A 182 -0.89 4.04 2.86
N GLN A 183 -1.15 3.73 1.60
CA GLN A 183 -1.63 4.71 0.64
C GLN A 183 -3.16 4.73 0.62
N VAL A 184 -3.75 5.92 0.86
CA VAL A 184 -5.19 6.16 0.89
C VAL A 184 -5.47 7.49 0.18
N ASP A 185 -6.37 7.51 -0.81
CA ASP A 185 -6.71 8.69 -1.63
C ASP A 185 -5.46 9.37 -2.24
N GLY A 186 -4.52 8.56 -2.74
CA GLY A 186 -3.26 9.05 -3.31
C GLY A 186 -2.29 9.65 -2.29
N LYS A 187 -2.60 9.61 -1.00
CA LYS A 187 -1.78 10.13 0.10
C LYS A 187 -1.18 9.00 0.92
N LYS A 188 0.06 9.16 1.33
CA LYS A 188 0.71 8.24 2.26
C LYS A 188 0.27 8.58 3.68
N MET A 189 -0.47 7.67 4.31
CA MET A 189 -0.90 7.77 5.70
C MET A 189 -0.02 6.91 6.60
N ALA A 190 0.10 7.30 7.87
CA ALA A 190 0.83 6.54 8.87
C ALA A 190 0.01 6.41 10.16
N ALA A 191 0.06 5.23 10.78
CA ALA A 191 -0.46 5.01 12.12
C ALA A 191 0.59 4.30 12.97
N VAL A 192 0.67 4.68 14.23
CA VAL A 192 1.61 4.10 15.20
C VAL A 192 0.86 3.14 16.11
N TYR A 193 1.43 1.95 16.31
CA TYR A 193 0.86 0.90 17.14
C TYR A 193 1.83 0.47 18.24
N ASP A 194 1.28 0.28 19.44
CA ASP A 194 1.98 -0.39 20.55
C ASP A 194 1.62 -1.88 20.55
N ILE A 195 2.59 -2.72 20.23
CA ILE A 195 2.41 -4.18 20.18
C ILE A 195 2.00 -4.75 21.53
N ARG A 196 2.38 -4.11 22.65
CA ARG A 196 1.98 -4.54 23.99
C ARG A 196 0.49 -4.35 24.23
N GLU A 197 -0.08 -3.25 23.74
CA GLU A 197 -1.49 -2.95 23.88
C GLU A 197 -2.35 -3.80 22.93
N LEU A 198 -1.85 -4.04 21.70
CA LEU A 198 -2.47 -4.99 20.77
C LEU A 198 -2.55 -6.40 21.34
N ARG A 199 -1.45 -6.91 21.91
CA ARG A 199 -1.40 -8.25 22.54
C ARG A 199 -2.31 -8.37 23.77
N LYS A 200 -2.60 -7.28 24.46
CA LYS A 200 -3.56 -7.23 25.58
C LYS A 200 -5.01 -7.11 25.13
N GLY A 201 -5.26 -6.93 23.82
CA GLY A 201 -6.59 -6.70 23.27
C GLY A 201 -7.22 -5.35 23.64
N LYS A 202 -6.41 -4.37 24.07
CA LYS A 202 -6.88 -3.01 24.38
C LYS A 202 -7.10 -2.15 23.13
N VAL A 203 -6.39 -2.48 22.08
CA VAL A 203 -6.49 -1.86 20.76
C VAL A 203 -6.78 -2.96 19.75
N GLU A 204 -7.61 -2.67 18.77
CA GLU A 204 -7.91 -3.60 17.68
C GLU A 204 -6.66 -3.84 16.84
N ASP A 205 -6.39 -5.12 16.52
CA ASP A 205 -5.27 -5.52 15.68
C ASP A 205 -5.60 -5.21 14.20
N PRO A 206 -4.93 -4.21 13.58
CA PRO A 206 -5.32 -3.73 12.27
C PRO A 206 -5.07 -4.78 11.19
N LEU A 207 -5.99 -4.85 10.24
CA LEU A 207 -5.79 -5.60 8.99
C LEU A 207 -4.73 -4.91 8.13
N LEU A 208 -3.88 -5.73 7.55
CA LEU A 208 -2.90 -5.29 6.54
C LEU A 208 -3.44 -5.56 5.14
N TYR A 209 -3.03 -4.69 4.23
CA TYR A 209 -3.38 -4.74 2.81
C TYR A 209 -2.13 -4.77 1.96
N GLY A 210 -2.28 -5.16 0.69
CA GLY A 210 -1.17 -5.10 -0.27
C GLY A 210 -0.53 -3.70 -0.31
N GLU A 211 0.80 -3.68 -0.44
CA GLU A 211 1.64 -2.47 -0.45
C GLU A 211 1.77 -1.74 0.90
N ASP A 212 1.18 -2.25 1.98
CA ASP A 212 1.45 -1.73 3.32
C ASP A 212 2.93 -1.91 3.69
N ILE A 213 3.48 -0.90 4.36
CA ILE A 213 4.84 -0.94 4.89
C ILE A 213 4.75 -0.84 6.42
N VAL A 214 5.25 -1.85 7.10
CA VAL A 214 5.36 -1.87 8.55
C VAL A 214 6.81 -1.64 8.94
N VAL A 215 7.07 -0.59 9.69
CA VAL A 215 8.41 -0.25 10.18
C VAL A 215 8.44 -0.44 11.69
N VAL A 216 9.37 -1.26 12.15
CA VAL A 216 9.61 -1.50 13.58
C VAL A 216 10.92 -0.84 13.99
N GLU A 217 10.85 0.13 14.88
CA GLU A 217 12.04 0.80 15.36
C GLU A 217 12.82 -0.01 16.39
N GLN A 218 14.12 0.30 16.54
CA GLN A 218 14.92 -0.22 17.63
C GLN A 218 14.77 0.67 18.88
N SER A 219 14.74 0.03 20.04
CA SER A 219 14.82 0.70 21.35
C SER A 219 16.07 1.57 21.42
N GLY A 220 15.90 2.88 21.49
CA GLY A 220 17.02 3.85 21.50
C GLY A 220 17.06 4.77 20.28
N SER A 221 16.36 4.45 19.20
CA SER A 221 16.31 5.27 17.99
C SER A 221 15.13 6.27 17.95
N LYS A 222 14.42 6.45 19.06
CA LYS A 222 13.24 7.37 19.21
C LYS A 222 13.45 8.78 18.60
N THR A 223 14.70 9.16 18.41
CA THR A 223 15.08 10.45 17.83
C THR A 223 14.86 10.50 16.31
N ALA A 224 14.92 9.38 15.60
CA ALA A 224 14.85 9.38 14.14
C ALA A 224 13.40 9.49 13.63
N LEU A 225 12.46 8.71 14.19
CA LEU A 225 11.05 8.80 13.84
C LEU A 225 10.46 10.16 14.25
N ARG A 226 10.82 10.64 15.44
CA ARG A 226 10.39 11.95 15.91
C ARG A 226 10.86 13.06 14.97
N ARG A 227 12.10 13.00 14.48
CA ARG A 227 12.61 13.93 13.46
C ARG A 227 11.89 13.79 12.12
N PHE A 228 11.52 12.58 11.72
CA PHE A 228 10.78 12.34 10.49
C PHE A 228 9.35 12.90 10.59
N ILE A 229 8.64 12.66 11.70
CA ILE A 229 7.29 13.21 11.95
C ILE A 229 7.34 14.74 12.13
N GLU A 230 8.38 15.28 12.78
CA GLU A 230 8.59 16.70 12.97
C GLU A 230 9.06 17.43 11.70
N SER A 231 9.65 16.73 10.73
CA SER A 231 10.03 17.28 9.42
C SER A 231 8.86 17.39 8.43
N VAL A 232 7.72 16.77 8.75
CA VAL A 232 6.48 16.96 8.00
C VAL A 232 5.85 18.27 8.49
N PRO A 233 5.65 19.28 7.63
CA PRO A 233 5.02 20.52 8.04
C PRO A 233 3.66 20.21 8.65
N ALA A 234 3.47 20.71 9.87
CA ALA A 234 2.31 20.44 10.71
C ALA A 234 1.03 21.04 10.11
N VAL A 235 0.35 20.27 9.30
CA VAL A 235 -1.05 20.51 8.98
C VAL A 235 -1.84 19.39 9.66
N GLY A 236 -2.23 19.65 10.92
CA GLY A 236 -3.20 18.83 11.63
C GLY A 236 -2.67 17.74 12.57
N LEU A 237 -1.58 17.97 13.30
CA LEU A 237 -1.18 17.08 14.40
C LEU A 237 -2.08 17.38 15.63
N PHE A 238 -3.20 16.69 15.75
CA PHE A 238 -3.90 16.57 17.02
C PHE A 238 -3.31 15.38 17.78
N MET A 239 -2.29 15.64 18.60
CA MET A 239 -1.89 14.73 19.66
C MET A 239 -2.96 14.82 20.75
N ALA A 240 -3.71 13.72 20.98
CA ALA A 240 -4.47 13.57 22.21
C ALA A 240 -3.47 13.32 23.36
N PRO A 241 -3.60 14.01 24.51
CA PRO A 241 -2.75 13.74 25.67
C PRO A 241 -3.14 12.37 26.27
N PHE A 242 -2.11 11.66 26.70
CA PHE A 242 -2.23 10.43 27.51
C PHE A 242 -2.73 10.77 28.91
#